data_c9b3675a1b4bfc2b976981d02eac0683
#
_entry.id   c9b3675a1b4bfc2b976981d02eac0683
#
_cell.length_a   1.000
_cell.length_b   1.000
_cell.length_c   1.000
_cell.angle_alpha   90.00
_cell.angle_beta   90.00
_cell.angle_gamma   90.00
#
_symmetry.space_group_name_H-M   'P 1'
#
loop_
_entity.id
_entity.type
_entity.pdbx_description
1 polymer ?
#
loop_
_entity_poly.entity_id
_entity_poly.type
_entity_poly.pdbx_seq_one_letter_code
_entity_poly.pdbx_strand_id
1 'polypeptide(L)'
;MYVNSGYLNNSRLPFKDKSKPLIVGSCGTYRLRTKEKLPTWRPRGRLDYQLLYVAAGKACFFFNGEEQEVPAGHMVLFQPKKEQHYDYYAKDKPEVYWVHFTGGDVKNILKHFAIPLNENVFYCGTSSTYAYLFKEMINELQNCKVNYQELLEMYLRQVFLLIQRSREAEKPTVSSYIQEEMEFARRYFNEHYNEAINIEEFAQSRGMSISWFLRNFKQVAKQTPMQYILNIRMNNAVSLLETTDYNVAEISAIIGYDNPLYFSRLFKKQRGVSPKEYRKMLDKR
;
A
#
# COMPACT_ATOMS: atom_id res chain seq x y z
N MET A 1 -12.25 -23.76 10.70
CA MET A 1 -11.50 -22.51 10.98
C MET A 1 -10.12 -22.61 10.33
N TYR A 2 -9.69 -21.60 9.61
CA TYR A 2 -8.30 -21.50 9.14
C TYR A 2 -7.55 -20.52 10.04
N VAL A 3 -6.35 -20.92 10.47
CA VAL A 3 -5.43 -20.12 11.28
C VAL A 3 -4.03 -20.29 10.72
N ASN A 4 -3.33 -19.19 10.50
CA ASN A 4 -1.90 -19.19 10.20
C ASN A 4 -1.23 -18.10 11.03
N SER A 5 -0.13 -18.41 11.71
CA SER A 5 0.53 -17.48 12.61
C SER A 5 2.01 -17.79 12.81
N GLY A 6 2.80 -16.75 13.07
CA GLY A 6 4.19 -16.85 13.47
C GLY A 6 4.45 -16.07 14.76
N TYR A 7 5.46 -16.48 15.53
CA TYR A 7 5.79 -15.94 16.84
C TYR A 7 7.31 -15.75 16.95
N LEU A 8 7.72 -14.58 17.42
CA LEU A 8 9.13 -14.33 17.73
C LEU A 8 9.61 -15.31 18.81
N ASN A 9 10.72 -15.99 18.55
CA ASN A 9 11.28 -17.02 19.43
C ASN A 9 10.29 -18.11 19.83
N ASN A 10 9.30 -18.42 18.97
CA ASN A 10 8.22 -19.39 19.20
C ASN A 10 7.42 -19.13 20.49
N SER A 11 7.44 -17.93 21.05
CA SER A 11 6.74 -17.55 22.27
C SER A 11 5.36 -16.97 21.97
N ARG A 12 4.31 -17.56 22.57
CA ARG A 12 2.93 -17.05 22.50
C ARG A 12 2.58 -16.04 23.58
N LEU A 13 3.51 -15.81 24.53
CA LEU A 13 3.27 -14.90 25.63
C LEU A 13 3.39 -13.44 25.19
N PRO A 14 2.57 -12.55 25.76
CA PRO A 14 2.74 -11.11 25.56
C PRO A 14 4.09 -10.68 26.14
N PHE A 15 4.80 -9.81 25.42
CA PHE A 15 6.11 -9.38 25.85
C PHE A 15 6.26 -7.86 25.79
N LYS A 16 7.18 -7.35 26.59
CA LYS A 16 7.57 -5.95 26.59
C LYS A 16 9.09 -5.88 26.42
N ASP A 17 9.50 -5.43 25.27
CA ASP A 17 10.91 -5.22 24.95
C ASP A 17 11.09 -3.77 24.46
N LYS A 18 12.11 -3.10 24.92
CA LYS A 18 12.46 -1.72 24.58
C LYS A 18 13.86 -1.60 23.99
N SER A 19 14.49 -2.72 23.67
CA SER A 19 15.87 -2.77 23.14
C SER A 19 15.98 -2.13 21.75
N LYS A 20 14.90 -2.18 20.97
CA LYS A 20 14.78 -1.54 19.65
C LYS A 20 13.59 -0.57 19.64
N PRO A 21 13.56 0.41 18.73
CA PRO A 21 12.43 1.35 18.58
C PRO A 21 11.09 0.66 18.32
N LEU A 22 11.09 -0.38 17.48
CA LEU A 22 9.93 -1.17 17.07
C LEU A 22 10.32 -2.64 16.93
N ILE A 23 9.53 -3.55 17.49
CA ILE A 23 9.75 -5.01 17.45
C ILE A 23 8.42 -5.68 17.18
N VAL A 24 8.36 -6.52 16.16
CA VAL A 24 7.21 -7.38 15.88
C VAL A 24 7.34 -8.68 16.68
N GLY A 25 6.39 -8.95 17.55
CA GLY A 25 6.40 -10.12 18.43
C GLY A 25 5.65 -11.33 17.86
N SER A 26 4.58 -11.08 17.14
CA SER A 26 3.80 -12.14 16.47
C SER A 26 2.85 -11.56 15.45
N CYS A 27 2.51 -12.36 14.45
CA CYS A 27 1.57 -12.00 13.41
C CYS A 27 0.72 -13.22 13.01
N GLY A 28 -0.52 -13.01 12.60
CA GLY A 28 -1.36 -14.10 12.16
C GLY A 28 -2.64 -13.66 11.47
N THR A 29 -3.41 -14.67 11.05
CA THR A 29 -4.71 -14.50 10.42
C THR A 29 -5.70 -15.54 10.88
N TYR A 30 -6.97 -15.15 10.91
CA TYR A 30 -8.11 -16.04 11.16
C TYR A 30 -9.12 -15.91 10.02
N ARG A 31 -9.64 -17.06 9.57
CA ARG A 31 -10.81 -17.17 8.70
C ARG A 31 -11.77 -18.17 9.31
N LEU A 32 -12.94 -17.73 9.76
CA LEU A 32 -13.96 -18.60 10.27
C LEU A 32 -14.81 -19.14 9.11
N ARG A 33 -14.93 -20.48 9.02
CA ARG A 33 -15.78 -21.15 8.03
C ARG A 33 -16.79 -22.09 8.69
N THR A 34 -16.34 -22.90 9.65
CA THR A 34 -17.13 -24.00 10.27
C THR A 34 -17.34 -23.79 11.75
N LYS A 35 -16.41 -23.13 12.46
CA LYS A 35 -16.56 -22.82 13.87
C LYS A 35 -17.50 -21.63 14.02
N GLU A 36 -18.62 -21.80 14.68
CA GLU A 36 -19.70 -20.82 14.78
C GLU A 36 -19.23 -19.48 15.37
N LYS A 37 -18.43 -19.53 16.45
CA LYS A 37 -17.91 -18.36 17.16
C LYS A 37 -16.45 -18.55 17.59
N LEU A 38 -15.65 -17.51 17.51
CA LEU A 38 -14.30 -17.45 18.09
C LEU A 38 -14.21 -16.23 19.02
N PRO A 39 -14.40 -16.43 20.35
CA PRO A 39 -14.31 -15.33 21.32
C PRO A 39 -12.89 -15.05 21.75
N THR A 40 -12.62 -13.80 22.06
CA THR A 40 -11.39 -13.36 22.74
C THR A 40 -11.75 -12.38 23.84
N TRP A 41 -11.38 -12.69 25.07
CA TRP A 41 -11.55 -11.81 26.22
C TRP A 41 -10.28 -11.79 27.08
N ARG A 42 -9.67 -10.62 27.19
CA ARG A 42 -8.48 -10.36 28.00
C ARG A 42 -8.72 -9.10 28.83
N PRO A 43 -9.31 -9.24 30.04
CA PRO A 43 -9.71 -8.09 30.86
C PRO A 43 -8.54 -7.21 31.30
N ARG A 44 -7.34 -7.77 31.43
CA ARG A 44 -6.11 -7.01 31.77
C ARG A 44 -5.30 -6.60 30.54
N GLY A 45 -5.81 -6.89 29.32
CA GLY A 45 -5.12 -6.66 28.07
C GLY A 45 -3.81 -7.45 27.94
N ARG A 46 -2.95 -6.98 27.05
CA ARG A 46 -1.60 -7.49 26.80
C ARG A 46 -0.53 -6.49 27.26
N LEU A 47 0.72 -6.90 27.27
CA LEU A 47 1.86 -6.01 27.56
C LEU A 47 2.37 -5.29 26.31
N ASP A 48 2.02 -5.79 25.14
CA ASP A 48 2.35 -5.27 23.80
C ASP A 48 1.14 -4.58 23.16
N TYR A 49 1.37 -3.87 22.06
CA TYR A 49 0.33 -3.35 21.18
C TYR A 49 -0.22 -4.48 20.31
N GLN A 50 -1.49 -4.39 19.95
CA GLN A 50 -2.11 -5.24 18.93
C GLN A 50 -2.79 -4.37 17.88
N LEU A 51 -2.46 -4.58 16.60
CA LEU A 51 -3.19 -4.04 15.47
C LEU A 51 -3.89 -5.17 14.76
N LEU A 52 -5.21 -5.04 14.55
CA LEU A 52 -6.02 -5.98 13.79
C LEU A 52 -6.53 -5.29 12.52
N TYR A 53 -6.60 -6.02 11.43
CA TYR A 53 -7.16 -5.59 10.16
C TYR A 53 -8.29 -6.52 9.74
N VAL A 54 -9.49 -5.98 9.59
CA VAL A 54 -10.65 -6.72 9.04
C VAL A 54 -10.58 -6.64 7.52
N ALA A 55 -10.09 -7.71 6.90
CA ALA A 55 -9.88 -7.76 5.44
C ALA A 55 -11.16 -8.13 4.68
N ALA A 56 -12.04 -8.93 5.29
CA ALA A 56 -13.32 -9.31 4.71
C ALA A 56 -14.35 -9.60 5.81
N GLY A 57 -15.63 -9.51 5.46
CA GLY A 57 -16.73 -9.69 6.40
C GLY A 57 -16.79 -8.59 7.46
N LYS A 58 -17.15 -8.99 8.68
CA LYS A 58 -17.16 -8.10 9.85
C LYS A 58 -16.78 -8.85 11.13
N ALA A 59 -16.39 -8.09 12.16
CA ALA A 59 -16.05 -8.60 13.48
C ALA A 59 -16.74 -7.75 14.55
N CYS A 60 -17.04 -8.32 15.71
CA CYS A 60 -17.64 -7.61 16.83
C CYS A 60 -16.57 -7.30 17.87
N PHE A 61 -16.44 -6.04 18.25
CA PHE A 61 -15.54 -5.57 19.30
C PHE A 61 -16.35 -4.95 20.43
N PHE A 62 -15.85 -5.03 21.65
CA PHE A 62 -16.50 -4.45 22.82
C PHE A 62 -15.56 -3.41 23.43
N PHE A 63 -16.03 -2.17 23.55
CA PHE A 63 -15.30 -1.07 24.15
C PHE A 63 -16.18 -0.46 25.27
N ASN A 64 -15.64 -0.42 26.49
CA ASN A 64 -16.37 0.09 27.65
C ASN A 64 -17.72 -0.61 27.90
N GLY A 65 -17.84 -1.89 27.53
CA GLY A 65 -19.06 -2.68 27.64
C GLY A 65 -20.06 -2.54 26.49
N GLU A 66 -19.79 -1.66 25.53
CA GLU A 66 -20.62 -1.47 24.33
C GLU A 66 -20.10 -2.30 23.15
N GLU A 67 -21.01 -2.95 22.44
CA GLU A 67 -20.69 -3.73 21.23
C GLU A 67 -20.60 -2.81 20.01
N GLN A 68 -19.52 -2.96 19.26
CA GLN A 68 -19.30 -2.27 17.99
C GLN A 68 -19.01 -3.26 16.87
N GLU A 69 -19.85 -3.28 15.83
CA GLU A 69 -19.54 -4.02 14.60
C GLU A 69 -18.48 -3.28 13.78
N VAL A 70 -17.44 -3.98 13.39
CA VAL A 70 -16.32 -3.46 12.61
C VAL A 70 -16.27 -4.18 11.26
N PRO A 71 -16.68 -3.53 10.16
CA PRO A 71 -16.68 -4.14 8.83
C PRO A 71 -15.29 -4.14 8.18
N ALA A 72 -15.19 -4.83 7.03
CA ALA A 72 -13.98 -4.83 6.20
C ALA A 72 -13.48 -3.40 5.90
N GLY A 73 -12.16 -3.27 5.77
CA GLY A 73 -11.50 -1.98 5.53
C GLY A 73 -11.19 -1.19 6.80
N HIS A 74 -11.46 -1.73 7.97
CA HIS A 74 -11.13 -1.10 9.25
C HIS A 74 -9.97 -1.78 9.95
N MET A 75 -9.25 -1.01 10.73
CA MET A 75 -8.26 -1.52 11.70
C MET A 75 -8.69 -1.20 13.12
N VAL A 76 -8.25 -2.08 14.03
CA VAL A 76 -8.48 -1.93 15.47
C VAL A 76 -7.14 -1.94 16.18
N LEU A 77 -6.82 -0.88 16.93
CA LEU A 77 -5.60 -0.76 17.71
C LEU A 77 -5.89 -0.90 19.20
N PHE A 78 -5.31 -1.93 19.81
CA PHE A 78 -5.26 -2.06 21.26
C PHE A 78 -3.90 -1.64 21.79
N GLN A 79 -3.90 -0.72 22.75
CA GLN A 79 -2.71 -0.31 23.48
C GLN A 79 -2.41 -1.29 24.63
N PRO A 80 -1.15 -1.34 25.10
CA PRO A 80 -0.77 -2.17 26.25
C PRO A 80 -1.66 -1.94 27.46
N LYS A 81 -2.01 -3.03 28.15
CA LYS A 81 -2.82 -3.04 29.39
C LYS A 81 -4.25 -2.51 29.23
N LYS A 82 -4.75 -2.36 28.01
CA LYS A 82 -6.16 -2.08 27.74
C LYS A 82 -6.92 -3.38 27.51
N GLU A 83 -8.11 -3.46 28.06
CA GLU A 83 -8.99 -4.61 27.85
C GLU A 83 -9.13 -4.93 26.38
N GLN A 84 -9.14 -6.21 26.06
CA GLN A 84 -9.35 -6.70 24.70
C GLN A 84 -10.53 -7.67 24.74
N HIS A 85 -11.65 -7.26 24.17
CA HIS A 85 -12.84 -8.10 24.07
C HIS A 85 -13.36 -8.02 22.63
N TYR A 86 -13.37 -9.15 21.92
CA TYR A 86 -13.89 -9.23 20.56
C TYR A 86 -14.28 -10.66 20.19
N ASP A 87 -15.26 -10.76 19.30
CA ASP A 87 -15.86 -11.99 18.84
C ASP A 87 -15.88 -12.01 17.30
N TYR A 88 -15.57 -13.17 16.75
CA TYR A 88 -15.75 -13.46 15.33
C TYR A 88 -16.87 -14.50 15.17
N TYR A 89 -17.82 -14.26 14.27
CA TYR A 89 -18.92 -15.16 13.98
C TYR A 89 -18.81 -15.69 12.54
N ALA A 90 -18.96 -17.00 12.34
CA ALA A 90 -18.84 -17.64 11.01
C ALA A 90 -19.86 -17.10 10.00
N LYS A 91 -21.08 -16.74 10.46
CA LYS A 91 -22.13 -16.12 9.64
C LYS A 91 -21.66 -14.83 8.94
N ASP A 92 -20.76 -14.10 9.56
CA ASP A 92 -20.22 -12.82 9.06
C ASP A 92 -19.00 -12.99 8.15
N LYS A 93 -18.53 -14.24 7.96
CA LYS A 93 -17.40 -14.62 7.09
C LYS A 93 -16.13 -13.78 7.31
N PRO A 94 -15.69 -13.56 8.56
CA PRO A 94 -14.56 -12.69 8.84
C PRO A 94 -13.25 -13.28 8.30
N GLU A 95 -12.47 -12.41 7.67
CA GLU A 95 -11.04 -12.61 7.44
C GLU A 95 -10.31 -11.49 8.18
N VAL A 96 -9.57 -11.85 9.23
CA VAL A 96 -8.89 -10.89 10.10
C VAL A 96 -7.41 -11.23 10.16
N TYR A 97 -6.57 -10.21 9.97
CA TYR A 97 -5.15 -10.26 10.23
C TYR A 97 -4.83 -9.51 11.51
N TRP A 98 -3.80 -9.94 12.20
CA TRP A 98 -3.35 -9.27 13.43
C TRP A 98 -1.83 -9.30 13.54
N VAL A 99 -1.28 -8.27 14.18
CA VAL A 99 0.13 -8.19 14.56
C VAL A 99 0.25 -7.66 15.97
N HIS A 100 1.14 -8.27 16.76
CA HIS A 100 1.54 -7.82 18.08
C HIS A 100 2.94 -7.22 18.00
N PHE A 101 3.12 -6.05 18.58
CA PHE A 101 4.38 -5.34 18.51
C PHE A 101 4.66 -4.52 19.78
N THR A 102 5.94 -4.28 20.04
CA THR A 102 6.44 -3.50 21.17
C THR A 102 7.67 -2.68 20.73
N GLY A 103 8.30 -1.99 21.64
CA GLY A 103 9.51 -1.20 21.37
C GLY A 103 9.67 -0.02 22.30
N GLY A 104 10.83 0.62 22.22
CA GLY A 104 11.14 1.82 23.02
C GLY A 104 10.47 3.09 22.49
N ASP A 105 10.10 3.13 21.20
CA ASP A 105 9.63 4.35 20.52
C ASP A 105 8.27 4.20 19.78
N VAL A 106 7.51 3.15 20.11
CA VAL A 106 6.25 2.83 19.43
C VAL A 106 5.28 4.01 19.40
N LYS A 107 5.13 4.76 20.52
CA LYS A 107 4.19 5.89 20.56
C LYS A 107 4.54 7.00 19.57
N ASN A 108 5.82 7.35 19.44
CA ASN A 108 6.26 8.37 18.49
C ASN A 108 6.14 7.87 17.05
N ILE A 109 6.43 6.59 16.81
CA ILE A 109 6.25 5.96 15.50
C ILE A 109 4.77 6.02 15.08
N LEU A 110 3.84 5.59 15.93
CA LEU A 110 2.40 5.66 15.65
C LEU A 110 1.94 7.10 15.40
N LYS A 111 2.42 8.05 16.21
CA LYS A 111 2.15 9.47 16.03
C LYS A 111 2.72 10.03 14.71
N HIS A 112 3.93 9.63 14.34
CA HIS A 112 4.57 10.01 13.07
C HIS A 112 3.72 9.61 11.85
N PHE A 113 3.14 8.41 11.88
CA PHE A 113 2.26 7.91 10.82
C PHE A 113 0.79 8.33 11.01
N ALA A 114 0.49 9.29 11.89
CA ALA A 114 -0.87 9.77 12.16
C ALA A 114 -1.87 8.66 12.52
N ILE A 115 -1.39 7.56 13.14
CA ILE A 115 -2.25 6.49 13.62
C ILE A 115 -2.91 6.95 14.93
N PRO A 116 -4.26 6.91 15.03
CA PRO A 116 -4.97 7.44 16.18
C PRO A 116 -4.66 6.61 17.44
N LEU A 117 -4.36 7.31 18.53
CA LEU A 117 -4.19 6.70 19.86
C LEU A 117 -5.40 6.94 20.78
N ASN A 118 -6.31 7.82 20.40
CA ASN A 118 -7.51 8.20 21.13
C ASN A 118 -8.77 7.47 20.64
N GLU A 119 -8.71 6.79 19.51
CA GLU A 119 -9.77 5.94 18.98
C GLU A 119 -9.23 4.53 18.73
N ASN A 120 -10.02 3.52 19.06
CA ASN A 120 -9.62 2.13 18.87
C ASN A 120 -9.86 1.64 17.45
N VAL A 121 -10.92 2.11 16.79
CA VAL A 121 -11.36 1.67 15.46
C VAL A 121 -11.22 2.81 14.47
N PHE A 122 -10.60 2.55 13.34
CA PHE A 122 -10.46 3.54 12.27
C PHE A 122 -10.46 2.87 10.89
N TYR A 123 -11.00 3.58 9.92
CA TYR A 123 -11.03 3.13 8.53
C TYR A 123 -9.65 3.31 7.87
N CYS A 124 -9.27 2.36 7.03
CA CYS A 124 -8.01 2.39 6.26
C CYS A 124 -8.17 1.89 4.82
N GLY A 125 -9.42 1.57 4.41
CA GLY A 125 -9.71 0.99 3.10
C GLY A 125 -9.46 -0.51 3.01
N THR A 126 -10.01 -1.11 1.95
CA THR A 126 -9.75 -2.50 1.58
C THR A 126 -8.61 -2.56 0.57
N SER A 127 -7.54 -3.27 0.87
CA SER A 127 -6.40 -3.45 -0.04
C SER A 127 -5.78 -4.83 0.12
N SER A 128 -5.53 -5.51 -1.01
CA SER A 128 -4.77 -6.76 -1.03
C SER A 128 -3.33 -6.58 -0.51
N THR A 129 -2.79 -5.37 -0.58
CA THR A 129 -1.45 -5.04 -0.08
C THR A 129 -1.36 -5.22 1.44
N TYR A 130 -2.41 -4.87 2.22
CA TYR A 130 -2.41 -5.16 3.66
C TYR A 130 -2.30 -6.66 3.92
N ALA A 131 -3.17 -7.46 3.28
CA ALA A 131 -3.15 -8.91 3.44
C ALA A 131 -1.80 -9.52 3.03
N TYR A 132 -1.16 -9.00 1.98
CA TYR A 132 0.18 -9.39 1.54
C TYR A 132 1.22 -9.12 2.63
N LEU A 133 1.28 -7.90 3.16
CA LEU A 133 2.25 -7.52 4.19
C LEU A 133 2.12 -8.34 5.47
N PHE A 134 0.88 -8.62 5.91
CA PHE A 134 0.65 -9.50 7.05
C PHE A 134 1.13 -10.93 6.77
N LYS A 135 0.92 -11.46 5.55
CA LYS A 135 1.40 -12.80 5.16
C LYS A 135 2.93 -12.85 5.14
N GLU A 136 3.60 -11.81 4.64
CA GLU A 136 5.06 -11.73 4.67
C GLU A 136 5.59 -11.70 6.12
N MET A 137 4.97 -10.92 7.02
CA MET A 137 5.34 -10.96 8.44
C MET A 137 5.15 -12.35 9.06
N ILE A 138 4.08 -13.08 8.71
CA ILE A 138 3.88 -14.46 9.18
C ILE A 138 5.00 -15.38 8.65
N ASN A 139 5.33 -15.29 7.36
CA ASN A 139 6.37 -16.08 6.72
C ASN A 139 7.74 -15.84 7.36
N GLU A 140 8.10 -14.59 7.61
CA GLU A 140 9.37 -14.24 8.26
C GLU A 140 9.46 -14.79 9.69
N LEU A 141 8.37 -14.69 10.46
CA LEU A 141 8.31 -15.25 11.82
C LEU A 141 8.37 -16.79 11.85
N GLN A 142 7.89 -17.46 10.80
CA GLN A 142 7.93 -18.92 10.70
C GLN A 142 9.29 -19.45 10.22
N ASN A 143 9.94 -18.72 9.30
CA ASN A 143 11.19 -19.17 8.67
C ASN A 143 12.45 -18.69 9.40
N CYS A 144 12.39 -17.56 10.12
CA CYS A 144 13.49 -16.96 10.89
C CYS A 144 14.81 -16.85 10.09
N LYS A 145 14.72 -16.41 8.82
CA LYS A 145 15.89 -16.23 7.97
C LYS A 145 16.78 -15.08 8.48
N VAL A 146 18.00 -14.98 7.95
CA VAL A 146 18.91 -13.88 8.29
C VAL A 146 18.21 -12.53 8.11
N ASN A 147 18.33 -11.64 9.10
CA ASN A 147 17.72 -10.30 9.13
C ASN A 147 16.17 -10.27 9.09
N TYR A 148 15.51 -11.37 9.46
CA TYR A 148 14.04 -11.42 9.47
C TYR A 148 13.40 -10.35 10.37
N GLN A 149 14.04 -9.97 11.49
CA GLN A 149 13.52 -8.96 12.40
C GLN A 149 13.49 -7.56 11.75
N GLU A 150 14.49 -7.23 10.96
CA GLU A 150 14.58 -6.01 10.18
C GLU A 150 13.47 -5.96 9.11
N LEU A 151 13.23 -7.07 8.41
CA LEU A 151 12.13 -7.18 7.44
C LEU A 151 10.76 -7.04 8.12
N LEU A 152 10.57 -7.64 9.28
CA LEU A 152 9.34 -7.50 10.08
C LEU A 152 9.05 -6.04 10.44
N GLU A 153 10.06 -5.30 10.88
CA GLU A 153 9.93 -3.87 11.18
C GLU A 153 9.58 -3.07 9.92
N MET A 154 10.24 -3.34 8.80
CA MET A 154 9.96 -2.68 7.51
C MET A 154 8.53 -2.94 7.03
N TYR A 155 8.04 -4.19 7.07
CA TYR A 155 6.67 -4.53 6.70
C TYR A 155 5.65 -3.84 7.60
N LEU A 156 5.87 -3.80 8.91
CA LEU A 156 4.96 -3.11 9.82
C LEU A 156 4.96 -1.59 9.60
N ARG A 157 6.12 -0.98 9.35
CA ARG A 157 6.22 0.44 8.97
C ARG A 157 5.50 0.73 7.65
N GLN A 158 5.57 -0.19 6.69
CA GLN A 158 4.83 -0.07 5.43
C GLN A 158 3.32 -0.14 5.65
N VAL A 159 2.82 -1.00 6.55
CA VAL A 159 1.41 -1.00 6.97
C VAL A 159 1.02 0.37 7.54
N PHE A 160 1.82 0.93 8.45
CA PHE A 160 1.55 2.26 9.03
C PHE A 160 1.52 3.38 7.98
N LEU A 161 2.45 3.36 7.02
CA LEU A 161 2.50 4.33 5.92
C LEU A 161 1.26 4.24 5.02
N LEU A 162 0.77 3.02 4.73
CA LEU A 162 -0.45 2.82 3.94
C LEU A 162 -1.69 3.32 4.68
N ILE A 163 -1.77 3.11 6.01
CA ILE A 163 -2.84 3.67 6.85
C ILE A 163 -2.84 5.20 6.74
N GLN A 164 -1.68 5.83 6.92
CA GLN A 164 -1.55 7.29 6.80
C GLN A 164 -2.04 7.79 5.44
N ARG A 165 -1.58 7.16 4.35
CA ARG A 165 -1.99 7.53 2.98
C ARG A 165 -3.50 7.39 2.77
N SER A 166 -4.12 6.34 3.29
CA SER A 166 -5.56 6.14 3.20
C SER A 166 -6.32 7.23 3.94
N ARG A 167 -5.91 7.57 5.16
CA ARG A 167 -6.55 8.62 5.98
C ARG A 167 -6.35 10.03 5.42
N GLU A 168 -5.22 10.30 4.75
CA GLU A 168 -5.00 11.56 4.05
C GLU A 168 -5.86 11.67 2.78
N ALA A 169 -6.12 10.55 2.09
CA ALA A 169 -7.02 10.49 0.94
C ALA A 169 -8.50 10.68 1.32
N GLU A 170 -8.89 10.37 2.56
CA GLU A 170 -10.25 10.61 3.08
C GLU A 170 -10.57 12.07 3.37
N LYS A 171 -9.60 12.98 3.34
CA LYS A 171 -9.91 14.42 3.29
C LYS A 171 -10.64 14.69 1.98
N PRO A 172 -11.93 15.16 2.00
CA PRO A 172 -12.84 15.05 0.87
C PRO A 172 -12.48 15.99 -0.27
N THR A 173 -11.62 15.53 -1.19
CA THR A 173 -11.34 16.25 -2.44
C THR A 173 -11.70 15.44 -3.69
N VAL A 174 -11.78 14.11 -3.58
CA VAL A 174 -12.10 13.22 -4.71
C VAL A 174 -12.81 11.97 -4.19
N SER A 175 -13.93 11.53 -4.80
CA SER A 175 -14.61 10.30 -4.38
C SER A 175 -13.69 9.08 -4.58
N SER A 176 -13.87 8.03 -3.75
CA SER A 176 -13.08 6.78 -3.85
C SER A 176 -13.12 6.18 -5.26
N TYR A 177 -14.28 6.24 -5.91
CA TYR A 177 -14.47 5.82 -7.30
C TYR A 177 -13.54 6.58 -8.26
N ILE A 178 -13.45 7.91 -8.14
CA ILE A 178 -12.56 8.72 -8.98
C ILE A 178 -11.10 8.33 -8.76
N GLN A 179 -10.71 8.13 -7.50
CA GLN A 179 -9.34 7.71 -7.16
C GLN A 179 -8.99 6.36 -7.80
N GLU A 180 -9.85 5.37 -7.69
CA GLU A 180 -9.67 4.03 -8.26
C GLU A 180 -9.58 4.06 -9.80
N GLU A 181 -10.45 4.82 -10.47
CA GLU A 181 -10.42 4.96 -11.92
C GLU A 181 -9.16 5.70 -12.41
N MET A 182 -8.70 6.72 -11.69
CA MET A 182 -7.47 7.43 -12.05
C MET A 182 -6.22 6.59 -11.79
N GLU A 183 -6.20 5.77 -10.74
CA GLU A 183 -5.12 4.80 -10.49
C GLU A 183 -5.11 3.67 -11.55
N PHE A 184 -6.29 3.22 -11.99
CA PHE A 184 -6.39 2.28 -13.11
C PHE A 184 -5.82 2.90 -14.38
N ALA A 185 -6.19 4.16 -14.70
CA ALA A 185 -5.66 4.88 -15.87
C ALA A 185 -4.13 5.00 -15.81
N ARG A 186 -3.57 5.32 -14.64
CA ARG A 186 -2.11 5.40 -14.45
C ARG A 186 -1.43 4.05 -14.70
N ARG A 187 -1.97 2.94 -14.19
CA ARG A 187 -1.43 1.60 -14.46
C ARG A 187 -1.48 1.28 -15.95
N TYR A 188 -2.61 1.49 -16.58
CA TYR A 188 -2.79 1.28 -18.03
C TYR A 188 -1.77 2.07 -18.84
N PHE A 189 -1.58 3.37 -18.55
CA PHE A 189 -0.60 4.20 -19.26
C PHE A 189 0.85 3.77 -19.00
N ASN A 190 1.17 3.24 -17.81
CA ASN A 190 2.50 2.68 -17.53
C ASN A 190 2.76 1.38 -18.28
N GLU A 191 1.74 0.56 -18.53
CA GLU A 191 1.86 -0.71 -19.23
C GLU A 191 1.89 -0.54 -20.76
N HIS A 192 1.15 0.47 -21.28
CA HIS A 192 0.95 0.68 -22.72
C HIS A 192 1.60 1.97 -23.26
N TYR A 193 2.53 2.58 -22.51
CA TYR A 193 3.09 3.90 -22.88
C TYR A 193 3.72 3.96 -24.25
N ASN A 194 4.24 2.85 -24.76
CA ASN A 194 4.90 2.73 -26.07
C ASN A 194 3.94 2.50 -27.23
N GLU A 195 2.65 2.38 -26.95
CA GLU A 195 1.59 2.23 -27.96
C GLU A 195 0.93 3.57 -28.33
N ALA A 196 0.15 3.58 -29.40
CA ALA A 196 -0.69 4.73 -29.75
C ALA A 196 -1.92 4.78 -28.83
N ILE A 197 -1.81 5.50 -27.71
CA ILE A 197 -2.92 5.65 -26.76
C ILE A 197 -3.86 6.75 -27.21
N ASN A 198 -5.12 6.40 -27.52
CA ASN A 198 -6.20 7.35 -27.71
C ASN A 198 -6.91 7.58 -26.36
N ILE A 199 -6.73 8.78 -25.80
CA ILE A 199 -7.28 9.15 -24.49
C ILE A 199 -8.81 9.18 -24.49
N GLU A 200 -9.43 9.56 -25.61
CA GLU A 200 -10.88 9.61 -25.73
C GLU A 200 -11.48 8.21 -25.75
N GLU A 201 -10.93 7.29 -26.56
CA GLU A 201 -11.33 5.89 -26.59
C GLU A 201 -11.13 5.22 -25.22
N PHE A 202 -10.02 5.50 -24.56
CA PHE A 202 -9.77 5.03 -23.19
C PHE A 202 -10.87 5.50 -22.24
N ALA A 203 -11.20 6.79 -22.22
CA ALA A 203 -12.24 7.32 -21.34
C ALA A 203 -13.61 6.69 -21.64
N GLN A 204 -13.97 6.57 -22.93
CA GLN A 204 -15.22 5.94 -23.38
C GLN A 204 -15.31 4.47 -22.97
N SER A 205 -14.22 3.70 -23.08
CA SER A 205 -14.18 2.28 -22.68
C SER A 205 -14.45 2.08 -21.18
N ARG A 206 -14.22 3.13 -20.39
CA ARG A 206 -14.49 3.18 -18.94
C ARG A 206 -15.82 3.85 -18.60
N GLY A 207 -16.66 4.15 -19.58
CA GLY A 207 -17.95 4.83 -19.36
C GLY A 207 -17.83 6.30 -18.94
N MET A 208 -16.71 6.95 -19.22
CA MET A 208 -16.44 8.33 -18.83
C MET A 208 -16.48 9.27 -20.04
N SER A 209 -17.02 10.50 -19.86
CA SER A 209 -16.80 11.56 -20.84
C SER A 209 -15.35 12.04 -20.81
N ILE A 210 -14.80 12.42 -21.97
CA ILE A 210 -13.41 12.91 -22.07
C ILE A 210 -13.14 14.10 -21.15
N SER A 211 -14.06 15.05 -21.06
CA SER A 211 -13.92 16.24 -20.21
C SER A 211 -13.88 15.89 -18.72
N TRP A 212 -14.71 14.94 -18.29
CA TRP A 212 -14.72 14.43 -16.93
C TRP A 212 -13.41 13.72 -16.60
N PHE A 213 -12.93 12.86 -17.48
CA PHE A 213 -11.68 12.14 -17.33
C PHE A 213 -10.47 13.07 -17.23
N LEU A 214 -10.31 14.00 -18.19
CA LEU A 214 -9.18 14.95 -18.20
C LEU A 214 -9.10 15.79 -16.92
N ARG A 215 -10.25 16.29 -16.44
CA ARG A 215 -10.34 17.09 -15.22
C ARG A 215 -9.90 16.27 -13.99
N ASN A 216 -10.47 15.08 -13.82
CA ASN A 216 -10.20 14.26 -12.64
C ASN A 216 -8.78 13.66 -12.67
N PHE A 217 -8.29 13.24 -13.84
CA PHE A 217 -6.92 12.77 -13.98
C PHE A 217 -5.91 13.88 -13.62
N LYS A 218 -6.12 15.11 -14.11
CA LYS A 218 -5.28 16.26 -13.75
C LYS A 218 -5.36 16.58 -12.26
N GLN A 219 -6.52 16.45 -11.64
CA GLN A 219 -6.69 16.67 -10.20
C GLN A 219 -5.90 15.64 -9.37
N VAL A 220 -5.95 14.35 -9.73
CA VAL A 220 -5.29 13.24 -9.02
C VAL A 220 -3.80 13.18 -9.35
N ALA A 221 -3.44 13.17 -10.64
CA ALA A 221 -2.06 13.00 -11.10
C ALA A 221 -1.25 14.31 -11.15
N LYS A 222 -1.88 15.48 -10.88
CA LYS A 222 -1.30 16.83 -10.95
C LYS A 222 -0.76 17.21 -12.33
N GLN A 223 -1.07 16.46 -13.36
CA GLN A 223 -0.70 16.66 -14.77
C GLN A 223 -1.73 16.04 -15.69
N THR A 224 -1.77 16.46 -16.95
CA THR A 224 -2.68 15.87 -17.94
C THR A 224 -2.26 14.45 -18.31
N PRO A 225 -3.19 13.58 -18.83
CA PRO A 225 -2.85 12.24 -19.31
C PRO A 225 -1.72 12.24 -20.34
N MET A 226 -1.77 13.16 -21.31
CA MET A 226 -0.73 13.28 -22.33
C MET A 226 0.63 13.68 -21.77
N GLN A 227 0.68 14.58 -20.77
CA GLN A 227 1.91 14.92 -20.08
C GLN A 227 2.45 13.75 -19.26
N TYR A 228 1.54 12.96 -18.65
CA TYR A 228 1.90 11.78 -17.90
C TYR A 228 2.57 10.73 -18.79
N ILE A 229 1.96 10.39 -19.94
CA ILE A 229 2.51 9.45 -20.93
C ILE A 229 3.83 9.97 -21.50
N LEU A 230 3.91 11.26 -21.85
CA LEU A 230 5.15 11.89 -22.31
C LEU A 230 6.29 11.74 -21.28
N ASN A 231 6.01 11.97 -20.01
CA ASN A 231 7.00 11.82 -18.95
C ASN A 231 7.49 10.36 -18.81
N ILE A 232 6.59 9.38 -18.90
CA ILE A 232 6.97 7.95 -18.90
C ILE A 232 7.89 7.67 -20.07
N ARG A 233 7.54 8.06 -21.29
CA ARG A 233 8.36 7.87 -22.50
C ARG A 233 9.74 8.50 -22.37
N MET A 234 9.81 9.72 -21.86
CA MET A 234 11.10 10.44 -21.69
C MET A 234 11.97 9.81 -20.60
N ASN A 235 11.37 9.30 -19.51
CA ASN A 235 12.13 8.60 -18.47
C ASN A 235 12.69 7.27 -19.00
N ASN A 236 11.90 6.51 -19.75
CA ASN A 236 12.36 5.27 -20.39
C ASN A 236 13.44 5.55 -21.46
N ALA A 237 13.30 6.64 -22.22
CA ALA A 237 14.35 7.06 -23.17
C ALA A 237 15.67 7.36 -22.47
N VAL A 238 15.64 8.04 -21.33
CA VAL A 238 16.84 8.30 -20.52
C VAL A 238 17.46 6.98 -20.08
N SER A 239 16.67 6.08 -19.50
CA SER A 239 17.16 4.76 -19.09
C SER A 239 17.83 4.00 -20.23
N LEU A 240 17.22 3.96 -21.42
CA LEU A 240 17.78 3.29 -22.60
C LEU A 240 19.08 3.98 -23.09
N LEU A 241 19.15 5.30 -23.04
CA LEU A 241 20.37 6.04 -23.36
C LEU A 241 21.54 5.74 -22.41
N GLU A 242 21.22 5.47 -21.14
CA GLU A 242 22.21 5.19 -20.08
C GLU A 242 22.66 3.72 -20.05
N THR A 243 21.78 2.77 -20.41
CA THR A 243 22.00 1.35 -20.18
C THR A 243 22.21 0.53 -21.45
N THR A 244 22.06 1.13 -22.64
CA THR A 244 22.15 0.41 -23.93
C THR A 244 22.90 1.20 -24.98
N ASP A 245 23.40 0.47 -26.01
CA ASP A 245 24.03 1.05 -27.20
C ASP A 245 23.06 1.34 -28.33
N TYR A 246 21.75 1.22 -28.10
CA TYR A 246 20.73 1.51 -29.10
C TYR A 246 20.88 2.93 -29.67
N ASN A 247 20.76 3.05 -30.99
CA ASN A 247 20.79 4.36 -31.60
C ASN A 247 19.50 5.15 -31.33
N VAL A 248 19.48 6.44 -31.63
CA VAL A 248 18.34 7.32 -31.35
C VAL A 248 17.05 6.91 -32.06
N ALA A 249 17.16 6.30 -33.26
CA ALA A 249 15.99 5.82 -34.00
C ALA A 249 15.40 4.56 -33.34
N GLU A 250 16.24 3.64 -32.89
CA GLU A 250 15.81 2.45 -32.17
C GLU A 250 15.13 2.83 -30.82
N ILE A 251 15.74 3.73 -30.06
CA ILE A 251 15.13 4.23 -28.81
C ILE A 251 13.78 4.90 -29.09
N SER A 252 13.69 5.72 -30.15
CA SER A 252 12.45 6.35 -30.58
C SER A 252 11.35 5.33 -30.80
N ALA A 253 11.63 4.27 -31.56
CA ALA A 253 10.67 3.19 -31.84
C ALA A 253 10.25 2.43 -30.57
N ILE A 254 11.21 2.07 -29.70
CA ILE A 254 10.95 1.34 -28.44
C ILE A 254 9.99 2.10 -27.52
N ILE A 255 10.14 3.43 -27.46
CA ILE A 255 9.30 4.27 -26.59
C ILE A 255 8.01 4.77 -27.26
N GLY A 256 7.69 4.28 -28.48
CA GLY A 256 6.44 4.54 -29.16
C GLY A 256 6.40 5.83 -30.01
N TYR A 257 7.54 6.21 -30.63
CA TYR A 257 7.59 7.28 -31.63
C TYR A 257 8.11 6.76 -32.96
N ASP A 258 7.31 6.82 -33.99
CA ASP A 258 7.70 6.43 -35.34
C ASP A 258 8.70 7.41 -35.99
N ASN A 259 8.69 8.67 -35.56
CA ASN A 259 9.57 9.71 -36.09
C ASN A 259 10.67 10.09 -35.09
N PRO A 260 11.93 9.67 -35.34
CA PRO A 260 13.07 9.98 -34.46
C PRO A 260 13.42 11.47 -34.35
N LEU A 261 13.13 12.27 -35.39
CA LEU A 261 13.36 13.72 -35.36
C LEU A 261 12.35 14.41 -34.43
N TYR A 262 11.09 13.96 -34.49
CA TYR A 262 10.05 14.46 -33.58
C TYR A 262 10.37 14.09 -32.13
N PHE A 263 10.74 12.82 -31.86
CA PHE A 263 11.23 12.39 -30.55
C PHE A 263 12.39 13.27 -30.08
N SER A 264 13.42 13.48 -30.91
CA SER A 264 14.60 14.27 -30.51
C SER A 264 14.25 15.70 -30.13
N ARG A 265 13.28 16.33 -30.81
CA ARG A 265 12.77 17.66 -30.44
C ARG A 265 12.04 17.66 -29.11
N LEU A 266 11.17 16.67 -28.88
CA LEU A 266 10.47 16.49 -27.59
C LEU A 266 11.43 16.25 -26.44
N PHE A 267 12.42 15.38 -26.63
CA PHE A 267 13.45 15.07 -25.64
C PHE A 267 14.25 16.32 -25.28
N LYS A 268 14.71 17.08 -26.30
CA LYS A 268 15.43 18.35 -26.08
C LYS A 268 14.55 19.36 -25.31
N LYS A 269 13.27 19.46 -25.64
CA LYS A 269 12.32 20.35 -24.93
C LYS A 269 12.17 19.95 -23.45
N GLN A 270 12.18 18.67 -23.14
CA GLN A 270 11.98 18.15 -21.79
C GLN A 270 13.27 18.09 -20.95
N ARG A 271 14.43 17.81 -21.57
CA ARG A 271 15.71 17.57 -20.89
C ARG A 271 16.75 18.66 -21.13
N GLY A 272 16.47 19.65 -21.97
CA GLY A 272 17.38 20.76 -22.30
C GLY A 272 18.41 20.42 -23.36
N VAL A 273 18.73 19.15 -23.59
CA VAL A 273 19.72 18.65 -24.56
C VAL A 273 19.11 17.58 -25.45
N SER A 274 19.67 17.38 -26.66
CA SER A 274 19.23 16.28 -27.55
C SER A 274 19.66 14.91 -27.00
N PRO A 275 18.99 13.80 -27.43
CA PRO A 275 19.38 12.44 -27.02
C PRO A 275 20.86 12.12 -27.31
N LYS A 276 21.39 12.59 -28.46
CA LYS A 276 22.78 12.40 -28.85
C LYS A 276 23.75 13.18 -27.95
N GLU A 277 23.41 14.42 -27.59
CA GLU A 277 24.17 15.23 -26.64
C GLU A 277 24.14 14.63 -25.25
N TYR A 278 22.96 14.13 -24.81
CA TYR A 278 22.80 13.48 -23.52
C TYR A 278 23.74 12.27 -23.40
N ARG A 279 23.80 11.38 -24.39
CA ARG A 279 24.71 10.22 -24.40
C ARG A 279 26.18 10.64 -24.35
N LYS A 280 26.59 11.66 -25.12
CA LYS A 280 27.96 12.18 -25.07
C LYS A 280 28.36 12.76 -23.70
N MET A 281 27.40 13.22 -22.90
CA MET A 281 27.68 13.68 -21.54
C MET A 281 27.91 12.52 -20.58
N LEU A 282 27.32 11.35 -20.83
CA LEU A 282 27.57 10.14 -20.04
C LEU A 282 28.97 9.57 -20.31
N ASP A 283 29.41 9.55 -21.60
CA ASP A 283 30.73 9.05 -22.01
C ASP A 283 31.90 9.87 -21.46
N LYS A 284 31.63 11.05 -20.92
CA LYS A 284 32.63 11.97 -20.34
C LYS A 284 32.72 11.87 -18.81
N ARG A 285 31.89 11.05 -18.18
CA ARG A 285 31.93 10.75 -16.74
C ARG A 285 32.69 9.48 -16.46
#